data_fdb483dd9d82077e9b4cf6fe4a0a9666
#
_entry.id   fdb483dd9d82077e9b4cf6fe4a0a9666
#
_cell.length_a   1.000
_cell.length_b   1.000
_cell.length_c   1.000
_cell.angle_alpha   90.00
_cell.angle_beta   90.00
_cell.angle_gamma   90.00
#
_symmetry.space_group_name_H-M   'P 1'
#
loop_
_entity.id
_entity.type
_entity.pdbx_description
1 polymer ?
#
loop_
_entity_poly.entity_id
_entity_poly.type
_entity_poly.pdbx_seq_one_letter_code
_entity_poly.pdbx_strand_id
1 'polypeptide(L)'
;MATDRELADEIVGTIRVWIDRDVVPNVAEFEAADEFPQAMFEQMCEFGLFGATIPEGYGGLGLDITTYTRIIEELSRGYMSLAGIL
;
A
#
# COMPACT_ATOMS: atom_id res chain seq x y z
N MET A 1 -3.68 11.16 -16.70
CA MET A 1 -4.54 12.12 -15.97
C MET A 1 -4.16 12.09 -14.48
N ALA A 2 -4.05 13.24 -13.86
CA ALA A 2 -3.70 13.31 -12.43
C ALA A 2 -4.86 12.81 -11.57
N THR A 3 -4.52 12.14 -10.48
CA THR A 3 -5.51 11.72 -9.48
C THR A 3 -6.06 12.96 -8.77
N ASP A 4 -7.38 13.00 -8.55
CA ASP A 4 -8.00 14.05 -7.76
C ASP A 4 -7.35 14.08 -6.37
N ARG A 5 -6.98 15.29 -5.89
CA ARG A 5 -6.26 15.45 -4.63
C ARG A 5 -7.04 14.92 -3.44
N GLU A 6 -8.36 15.17 -3.42
CA GLU A 6 -9.21 14.68 -2.35
C GLU A 6 -9.28 13.15 -2.34
N LEU A 7 -9.44 12.55 -3.50
CA LEU A 7 -9.43 11.09 -3.65
C LEU A 7 -8.06 10.51 -3.27
N ALA A 8 -6.97 11.16 -3.70
CA ALA A 8 -5.62 10.74 -3.34
C ALA A 8 -5.42 10.75 -1.83
N ASP A 9 -5.87 11.81 -1.14
CA ASP A 9 -5.77 11.93 0.30
C ASP A 9 -6.58 10.85 1.02
N GLU A 10 -7.77 10.50 0.51
CA GLU A 10 -8.57 9.41 1.04
C GLU A 10 -7.87 8.06 0.92
N ILE A 11 -7.31 7.77 -0.25
CA ILE A 11 -6.60 6.52 -0.52
C ILE A 11 -5.39 6.39 0.39
N VAL A 12 -4.55 7.41 0.43
CA VAL A 12 -3.34 7.42 1.27
C VAL A 12 -3.72 7.33 2.76
N GLY A 13 -4.78 8.03 3.17
CA GLY A 13 -5.28 7.97 4.54
C GLY A 13 -5.76 6.59 4.93
N THR A 14 -6.45 5.90 4.04
CA THR A 14 -6.91 4.51 4.26
C THR A 14 -5.73 3.57 4.44
N ILE A 15 -4.71 3.70 3.59
CA ILE A 15 -3.49 2.90 3.70
C ILE A 15 -2.78 3.18 5.03
N ARG A 16 -2.67 4.44 5.41
CA ARG A 16 -2.03 4.83 6.69
C ARG A 16 -2.73 4.21 7.88
N VAL A 17 -4.07 4.25 7.92
CA VAL A 17 -4.85 3.65 9.01
C VAL A 17 -4.62 2.14 9.08
N TRP A 18 -4.63 1.47 7.93
CA TRP A 18 -4.36 0.04 7.86
C TRP A 18 -2.96 -0.30 8.38
N ILE A 19 -1.95 0.48 7.96
CA ILE A 19 -0.57 0.28 8.39
C ILE A 19 -0.46 0.41 9.92
N ASP A 20 -1.02 1.46 10.49
CA ASP A 20 -0.92 1.71 11.91
C ASP A 20 -1.67 0.68 12.75
N ARG A 21 -2.80 0.17 12.23
CA ARG A 21 -3.64 -0.80 12.94
C ARG A 21 -3.18 -2.24 12.77
N ASP A 22 -2.87 -2.65 11.54
CA ASP A 22 -2.68 -4.06 11.20
C ASP A 22 -1.24 -4.44 10.85
N VAL A 23 -0.41 -3.49 10.46
CA VAL A 23 0.97 -3.77 10.00
C VAL A 23 1.99 -3.50 11.11
N VAL A 24 2.07 -2.27 11.59
CA VAL A 24 3.08 -1.87 12.57
C VAL A 24 3.12 -2.76 13.82
N PRO A 25 1.97 -3.12 14.42
CA PRO A 25 2.00 -3.97 15.63
C PRO A 25 2.56 -5.38 15.40
N ASN A 26 2.60 -5.84 14.15
CA ASN A 26 3.00 -7.20 13.81
C ASN A 26 4.36 -7.33 13.14
N VAL A 27 5.01 -6.21 12.81
CA VAL A 27 6.27 -6.21 12.06
C VAL A 27 7.38 -6.98 12.78
N ALA A 28 7.57 -6.73 14.08
CA ALA A 28 8.64 -7.38 14.85
C ALA A 28 8.48 -8.89 14.86
N GLU A 29 7.23 -9.39 14.93
CA GLU A 29 6.96 -10.82 14.92
C GLU A 29 7.33 -11.46 13.58
N PHE A 30 6.97 -10.82 12.46
CA PHE A 30 7.33 -11.32 11.14
C PHE A 30 8.84 -11.29 10.91
N GLU A 31 9.52 -10.24 11.34
CA GLU A 31 10.98 -10.14 11.20
C GLU A 31 11.69 -11.19 12.06
N ALA A 32 11.23 -11.41 13.30
CA ALA A 32 11.82 -12.41 14.19
C ALA A 32 11.63 -13.83 13.67
N ALA A 33 10.50 -14.13 13.04
CA ALA A 33 10.17 -15.45 12.50
C ALA A 33 10.75 -15.68 11.10
N ASP A 34 11.24 -14.62 10.45
CA ASP A 34 11.70 -14.65 9.05
C ASP A 34 10.61 -15.22 8.11
N GLU A 35 9.36 -14.87 8.40
CA GLU A 35 8.21 -15.33 7.63
C GLU A 35 7.75 -14.29 6.59
N PHE A 36 7.25 -14.78 5.45
CA PHE A 36 6.62 -13.92 4.46
C PHE A 36 5.26 -13.42 5.00
N PRO A 37 4.99 -12.10 4.96
CA PRO A 37 3.75 -11.55 5.52
C PRO A 37 2.55 -11.77 4.59
N GLN A 38 2.10 -13.00 4.46
CA GLN A 38 1.05 -13.42 3.52
C GLN A 38 -0.26 -12.64 3.70
N ALA A 39 -0.71 -12.46 4.93
CA ALA A 39 -1.96 -11.76 5.20
C ALA A 39 -1.88 -10.29 4.78
N MET A 40 -0.73 -9.66 4.99
CA MET A 40 -0.50 -8.27 4.56
C MET A 40 -0.46 -8.17 3.04
N PHE A 41 0.19 -9.14 2.37
CA PHE A 41 0.23 -9.22 0.92
C PHE A 41 -1.19 -9.35 0.34
N GLU A 42 -2.02 -10.21 0.92
CA GLU A 42 -3.40 -10.38 0.48
C GLU A 42 -4.22 -9.10 0.65
N GLN A 43 -4.01 -8.37 1.75
CA GLN A 43 -4.65 -7.05 1.94
C GLN A 43 -4.22 -6.06 0.89
N MET A 44 -2.93 -6.04 0.53
CA MET A 44 -2.45 -5.17 -0.55
C MET A 44 -3.11 -5.50 -1.88
N CYS A 45 -3.34 -6.79 -2.16
CA CYS A 45 -4.08 -7.23 -3.34
C CYS A 45 -5.52 -6.72 -3.31
N GLU A 46 -6.19 -6.80 -2.16
CA GLU A 46 -7.57 -6.32 -2.00
C GLU A 46 -7.67 -4.80 -2.18
N PHE A 47 -6.67 -4.05 -1.76
CA PHE A 47 -6.61 -2.61 -2.02
C PHE A 47 -6.34 -2.28 -3.49
N GLY A 48 -5.94 -3.26 -4.30
CA GLY A 48 -5.62 -3.05 -5.70
C GLY A 48 -4.27 -2.39 -5.92
N LEU A 49 -3.36 -2.43 -4.95
CA LEU A 49 -2.09 -1.71 -5.01
C LEU A 49 -1.17 -2.19 -6.13
N PHE A 50 -1.25 -3.48 -6.50
CA PHE A 50 -0.42 -4.01 -7.58
C PHE A 50 -0.82 -3.50 -8.96
N GLY A 51 -2.01 -2.93 -9.08
CA GLY A 51 -2.47 -2.25 -10.29
C GLY A 51 -2.61 -0.74 -10.13
N ALA A 52 -1.96 -0.16 -9.12
CA ALA A 52 -2.20 1.22 -8.72
C ALA A 52 -2.03 2.24 -9.86
N THR A 53 -0.98 2.11 -10.67
CA THR A 53 -0.70 3.05 -11.77
C THR A 53 -1.28 2.60 -13.11
N ILE A 54 -1.87 1.40 -13.17
CA ILE A 54 -2.49 0.90 -14.39
C ILE A 54 -3.82 1.64 -14.61
N PRO A 55 -4.10 2.13 -15.85
CA PRO A 55 -5.36 2.82 -16.13
C PRO A 55 -6.60 1.98 -15.79
N GLU A 56 -7.67 2.64 -15.34
CA GLU A 56 -8.91 1.96 -14.98
C GLU A 56 -9.48 1.09 -16.11
N GLY A 57 -9.31 1.51 -17.37
CA GLY A 57 -9.75 0.74 -18.54
C GLY A 57 -9.07 -0.62 -18.67
N TYR A 58 -7.96 -0.84 -17.96
CA TYR A 58 -7.23 -2.12 -17.93
C TYR A 58 -7.36 -2.81 -16.56
N GLY A 59 -8.31 -2.38 -15.74
CA GLY A 59 -8.57 -3.00 -14.45
C GLY A 59 -7.73 -2.48 -13.28
N GLY A 60 -6.95 -1.43 -13.50
CA GLY A 60 -6.14 -0.80 -12.46
C GLY A 60 -6.85 0.35 -11.76
N LEU A 61 -6.17 1.01 -10.81
CA LEU A 61 -6.71 2.15 -10.07
C LEU A 61 -6.52 3.49 -10.79
N GLY A 62 -5.63 3.55 -11.78
CA GLY A 62 -5.37 4.78 -12.53
C GLY A 62 -4.75 5.90 -11.73
N LEU A 63 -4.00 5.59 -10.69
CA LEU A 63 -3.37 6.59 -9.84
C LEU A 63 -2.18 7.25 -10.54
N ASP A 64 -1.96 8.53 -10.26
CA ASP A 64 -0.77 9.21 -10.75
C ASP A 64 0.48 8.80 -9.95
N ILE A 65 1.65 9.14 -10.47
CA ILE A 65 2.93 8.78 -9.85
C ILE A 65 3.09 9.43 -8.47
N THR A 66 2.61 10.65 -8.30
CA THR A 66 2.69 11.35 -7.01
C THR A 66 1.92 10.59 -5.93
N THR A 67 0.69 10.17 -6.23
CA THR A 67 -0.15 9.41 -5.31
C THR A 67 0.47 8.05 -5.01
N TYR A 68 0.97 7.36 -6.03
CA TYR A 68 1.65 6.08 -5.89
C TYR A 68 2.87 6.20 -4.97
N THR A 69 3.68 7.24 -5.17
CA THR A 69 4.85 7.50 -4.32
C THR A 69 4.46 7.70 -2.86
N ARG A 70 3.37 8.40 -2.60
CA ARG A 70 2.86 8.59 -1.24
C ARG A 70 2.46 7.26 -0.59
N ILE A 71 1.88 6.34 -1.36
CA ILE A 71 1.55 5.00 -0.87
C ILE A 71 2.82 4.24 -0.51
N ILE A 72 3.84 4.28 -1.37
CA ILE A 72 5.13 3.65 -1.11
C ILE A 72 5.77 4.21 0.16
N GLU A 73 5.71 5.52 0.37
CA GLU A 73 6.24 6.16 1.57
C GLU A 73 5.55 5.64 2.84
N GLU A 74 4.22 5.49 2.81
CA GLU A 74 3.48 4.95 3.96
C GLU A 74 3.85 3.49 4.23
N LEU A 75 3.98 2.66 3.19
CA LEU A 75 4.39 1.27 3.34
C LEU A 75 5.80 1.19 3.93
N SER A 76 6.73 2.03 3.46
CA SER A 76 8.10 2.06 3.96
C SER A 76 8.16 2.49 5.42
N ARG A 77 7.32 3.44 5.82
CA ARG A 77 7.22 3.89 7.21
C ARG A 77 6.78 2.75 8.13
N GLY A 78 5.80 1.97 7.69
CA GLY A 78 5.25 0.88 8.48
C GLY A 78 6.08 -0.39 8.44
N TYR A 79 6.43 -0.83 7.23
CA TYR A 79 7.17 -2.07 7.02
C TYR A 79 7.82 -2.04 5.63
N MET A 80 9.10 -1.73 5.59
CA MET A 80 9.83 -1.54 4.33
C MET A 80 9.73 -2.74 3.39
N SER A 81 9.63 -3.96 3.90
CA SER A 81 9.47 -5.16 3.08
C SER A 81 8.23 -5.11 2.21
N LEU A 82 7.14 -4.47 2.67
CA LEU A 82 5.93 -4.32 1.86
C LEU A 82 6.16 -3.38 0.67
N ALA A 83 6.93 -2.33 0.86
CA ALA A 83 7.28 -1.43 -0.23
C ALA A 83 8.12 -2.15 -1.28
N GLY A 84 9.01 -3.04 -0.86
CA GLY A 84 9.82 -3.87 -1.75
C GLY A 84 9.02 -4.87 -2.57
N ILE A 85 7.90 -5.37 -2.03
CA ILE A 85 7.00 -6.27 -2.76
C ILE A 85 6.28 -5.52 -3.90
N LEU A 86 5.93 -4.28 -3.67
CA LEU A 86 5.19 -3.47 -4.63
C LEU A 86 6.09 -2.96 -5.75
#